data_8abbb50bf1e5016c5d556562d7e30420
#
_entry.id   8abbb50bf1e5016c5d556562d7e30420
#
_cell.length_a   1.000
_cell.length_b   1.000
_cell.length_c   1.000
_cell.angle_alpha   90.00
_cell.angle_beta   90.00
_cell.angle_gamma   90.00
#
_symmetry.space_group_name_H-M   'P 1'
#
loop_
_entity.id
_entity.type
_entity.pdbx_description
1 polymer ?
#
loop_
_entity_poly.entity_id
_entity_poly.type
_entity_poly.pdbx_seq_one_letter_code
_entity_poly.pdbx_strand_id
1 'polypeptide(L)'
;TGGCGLLNCLNVNAQRPIIQTKYTADPAPMVYNDTVFLYTTHDEDDAEGFKMQDWLLYTSTDMVNWTDHGVVASLKSFDWVKRDNGAWAEQVVERNGKFYMYCPIHGNGIGVLVSDSPYGPFKDPLGKPLVWQKEHWDDIDPTVFIDEDGQAYMYWGNPNCYYVKLNEDMISYSGDIVKLKETPEHYQEGPWFYKRNGHYYLAFASTCCPEGIGYA
;
A
#
# COMPACT_ATOMS: atom_id res chain seq x y z
N THR A 1 -27.99 -49.16 1.76
CA THR A 1 -28.49 -48.08 2.61
C THR A 1 -27.40 -47.03 2.72
N GLY A 2 -27.42 -46.08 1.78
CA GLY A 2 -26.46 -44.95 1.73
C GLY A 2 -26.95 -43.83 2.64
N GLY A 3 -26.13 -43.46 3.65
CA GLY A 3 -26.34 -42.28 4.44
C GLY A 3 -25.84 -41.06 3.69
N CYS A 4 -26.77 -40.18 3.29
CA CYS A 4 -26.48 -38.88 2.76
C CYS A 4 -26.08 -38.00 3.93
N GLY A 5 -24.79 -37.69 4.08
CA GLY A 5 -24.30 -36.73 5.03
C GLY A 5 -24.74 -35.33 4.62
N LEU A 6 -25.59 -34.70 5.43
CA LEU A 6 -25.90 -33.26 5.33
C LEU A 6 -24.64 -32.47 5.56
N LEU A 7 -24.07 -31.91 4.49
CA LEU A 7 -23.14 -30.81 4.58
C LEU A 7 -23.90 -29.61 5.15
N ASN A 8 -23.66 -29.30 6.43
CA ASN A 8 -24.04 -28.02 7.00
C ASN A 8 -23.24 -26.94 6.27
N CYS A 9 -23.84 -26.29 5.28
CA CYS A 9 -23.35 -25.02 4.81
C CYS A 9 -23.46 -24.04 6.00
N LEU A 10 -22.32 -23.78 6.63
CA LEU A 10 -22.21 -22.63 7.52
C LEU A 10 -22.51 -21.39 6.67
N ASN A 11 -23.63 -20.75 6.96
CA ASN A 11 -23.90 -19.41 6.43
C ASN A 11 -22.82 -18.49 6.98
N VAL A 12 -21.74 -18.30 6.22
CA VAL A 12 -20.78 -17.22 6.46
C VAL A 12 -21.53 -15.96 6.12
N ASN A 13 -22.07 -15.26 7.10
CA ASN A 13 -22.52 -13.90 6.92
C ASN A 13 -21.30 -13.10 6.51
N ALA A 14 -21.27 -12.60 5.28
CA ALA A 14 -20.24 -11.69 4.84
C ALA A 14 -20.19 -10.52 5.83
N GLN A 15 -19.02 -10.29 6.42
CA GLN A 15 -18.83 -9.12 7.27
C GLN A 15 -19.02 -7.87 6.42
N ARG A 16 -19.67 -6.86 7.00
CA ARG A 16 -19.77 -5.57 6.34
C ARG A 16 -18.39 -4.96 6.19
N PRO A 17 -18.12 -4.19 5.12
CA PRO A 17 -16.89 -3.44 4.99
C PRO A 17 -16.64 -2.57 6.23
N ILE A 18 -15.40 -2.43 6.64
CA ILE A 18 -15.00 -1.56 7.77
C ILE A 18 -15.41 -0.12 7.46
N ILE A 19 -15.14 0.33 6.25
CA ILE A 19 -15.53 1.66 5.75
C ILE A 19 -16.76 1.51 4.88
N GLN A 20 -17.81 2.29 5.18
CA GLN A 20 -19.10 2.22 4.50
C GLN A 20 -19.57 3.59 3.97
N THR A 21 -18.76 4.63 4.17
CA THR A 21 -19.11 6.01 3.83
C THR A 21 -18.51 6.49 2.52
N LYS A 22 -17.50 5.78 2.03
CA LYS A 22 -16.78 6.09 0.78
C LYS A 22 -16.33 4.80 0.11
N TYR A 23 -16.08 4.85 -1.19
CA TYR A 23 -15.44 3.75 -1.91
C TYR A 23 -13.94 3.79 -1.65
N THR A 24 -13.44 2.78 -0.93
CA THR A 24 -12.03 2.65 -0.57
C THR A 24 -11.49 1.31 -1.00
N ALA A 25 -10.21 1.28 -1.36
CA ALA A 25 -9.47 0.07 -1.69
C ALA A 25 -8.06 0.13 -1.07
N ASP A 26 -7.25 -0.87 -1.33
CA ASP A 26 -5.81 -0.92 -1.03
C ASP A 26 -5.47 -0.55 0.42
N PRO A 27 -6.05 -1.22 1.42
CA PRO A 27 -5.86 -0.85 2.82
C PRO A 27 -4.40 -1.06 3.26
N ALA A 28 -3.74 0.00 3.70
CA ALA A 28 -2.38 -0.01 4.22
C ALA A 28 -2.35 0.32 5.72
N PRO A 29 -2.41 -0.69 6.60
CA PRO A 29 -2.41 -0.46 8.03
C PRO A 29 -1.01 -0.17 8.59
N MET A 30 -0.94 0.79 9.51
CA MET A 30 0.23 1.05 10.36
C MET A 30 -0.22 1.09 11.82
N VAL A 31 0.51 0.44 12.71
CA VAL A 31 0.27 0.53 14.16
C VAL A 31 1.28 1.49 14.78
N TYR A 32 0.80 2.51 15.45
CA TYR A 32 1.62 3.47 16.15
C TYR A 32 0.93 3.96 17.43
N ASN A 33 1.61 3.90 18.57
CA ASN A 33 1.09 4.30 19.89
C ASN A 33 -0.32 3.73 20.18
N ASP A 34 -0.45 2.39 20.13
CA ASP A 34 -1.69 1.65 20.39
C ASP A 34 -2.88 2.03 19.51
N THR A 35 -2.62 2.69 18.41
CA THR A 35 -3.63 3.10 17.42
C THR A 35 -3.29 2.46 16.07
N VAL A 36 -4.30 1.90 15.43
CA VAL A 36 -4.23 1.47 14.04
C VAL A 36 -4.57 2.65 13.15
N PHE A 37 -3.65 3.03 12.28
CA PHE A 37 -3.83 3.99 11.21
C PHE A 37 -4.05 3.20 9.93
N LEU A 38 -5.22 3.32 9.33
CA LEU A 38 -5.57 2.68 8.08
C LEU A 38 -5.62 3.73 6.97
N TYR A 39 -4.58 3.75 6.16
CA TYR A 39 -4.55 4.56 4.95
C TYR A 39 -5.21 3.78 3.82
N THR A 40 -5.90 4.46 2.92
CA THR A 40 -6.61 3.82 1.81
C THR A 40 -6.59 4.69 0.57
N THR A 41 -6.68 4.06 -0.58
CA THR A 41 -7.09 4.75 -1.80
C THR A 41 -8.54 5.17 -1.72
N HIS A 42 -8.93 6.10 -2.59
CA HIS A 42 -10.28 6.63 -2.69
C HIS A 42 -10.74 6.64 -4.15
N ASP A 43 -11.73 5.81 -4.44
CA ASP A 43 -12.42 5.84 -5.72
C ASP A 43 -13.49 6.93 -5.70
N GLU A 44 -13.46 7.87 -6.64
CA GLU A 44 -14.44 8.93 -6.74
C GLU A 44 -15.84 8.36 -6.99
N ASP A 45 -16.84 8.83 -6.26
CA ASP A 45 -18.21 8.27 -6.22
C ASP A 45 -18.91 8.24 -7.59
N ASP A 46 -18.59 9.19 -8.47
CA ASP A 46 -19.22 9.37 -9.78
C ASP A 46 -18.30 9.01 -10.96
N ALA A 47 -17.22 8.31 -10.68
CA ALA A 47 -16.24 7.96 -11.72
C ALA A 47 -16.74 6.83 -12.63
N GLU A 48 -16.46 6.96 -13.91
CA GLU A 48 -16.51 5.86 -14.86
C GLU A 48 -15.12 5.17 -14.90
N GLY A 49 -14.99 4.00 -14.26
CA GLY A 49 -13.72 3.30 -14.10
C GLY A 49 -12.90 3.83 -12.91
N PHE A 50 -11.59 3.60 -12.97
CA PHE A 50 -10.68 4.03 -11.90
C PHE A 50 -10.43 5.53 -11.96
N LYS A 51 -10.92 6.27 -10.97
CA LYS A 51 -10.59 7.68 -10.75
C LYS A 51 -10.24 7.91 -9.29
N MET A 52 -8.96 8.03 -9.02
CA MET A 52 -8.39 8.17 -7.70
C MET A 52 -7.49 9.41 -7.67
N GLN A 53 -7.81 10.36 -6.79
CA GLN A 53 -7.15 11.67 -6.73
C GLN A 53 -6.42 11.90 -5.42
N ASP A 54 -6.80 11.16 -4.37
CA ASP A 54 -6.33 11.37 -3.01
C ASP A 54 -6.29 10.07 -2.19
N TRP A 55 -5.76 10.19 -1.00
CA TRP A 55 -5.64 9.13 0.00
C TRP A 55 -6.29 9.54 1.30
N LEU A 56 -7.01 8.60 1.89
CA LEU A 56 -7.79 8.79 3.11
C LEU A 56 -7.10 8.15 4.31
N LEU A 57 -7.45 8.63 5.50
CA LEU A 57 -7.02 8.05 6.76
C LEU A 57 -8.22 7.73 7.65
N TYR A 58 -8.19 6.53 8.20
CA TYR A 58 -9.06 6.08 9.27
C TYR A 58 -8.22 5.60 10.45
N THR A 59 -8.71 5.79 11.67
CA THR A 59 -8.01 5.28 12.87
C THR A 59 -8.94 4.50 13.77
N SER A 60 -8.35 3.52 14.48
CA SER A 60 -9.04 2.74 15.49
C SER A 60 -8.09 2.31 16.60
N THR A 61 -8.60 2.22 17.82
CA THR A 61 -7.88 1.63 18.97
C THR A 61 -8.42 0.25 19.35
N ASP A 62 -9.49 -0.21 18.72
CA ASP A 62 -10.18 -1.47 19.04
C ASP A 62 -10.49 -2.32 17.80
N MET A 63 -10.16 -1.86 16.59
CA MET A 63 -10.43 -2.50 15.30
C MET A 63 -11.94 -2.67 14.98
N VAL A 64 -12.82 -2.05 15.76
CA VAL A 64 -14.28 -2.11 15.63
C VAL A 64 -14.83 -0.73 15.30
N ASN A 65 -14.43 0.27 16.09
CA ASN A 65 -14.86 1.65 15.92
C ASN A 65 -13.76 2.43 15.18
N TRP A 66 -14.15 3.05 14.07
CA TRP A 66 -13.23 3.78 13.20
C TRP A 66 -13.58 5.25 13.12
N THR A 67 -12.56 6.09 13.22
CA THR A 67 -12.68 7.54 13.03
C THR A 67 -12.18 7.90 11.63
N ASP A 68 -13.03 8.56 10.83
CA ASP A 68 -12.69 9.11 9.52
C ASP A 68 -11.98 10.47 9.69
N HIS A 69 -10.77 10.59 9.20
CA HIS A 69 -9.96 11.82 9.19
C HIS A 69 -9.98 12.52 7.83
N GLY A 70 -10.68 11.94 6.84
CA GLY A 70 -10.73 12.47 5.48
C GLY A 70 -9.42 12.33 4.71
N VAL A 71 -9.22 13.24 3.78
CA VAL A 71 -8.05 13.27 2.90
C VAL A 71 -6.81 13.73 3.66
N VAL A 72 -5.74 12.94 3.65
CA VAL A 72 -4.45 13.26 4.28
C VAL A 72 -3.37 13.64 3.28
N ALA A 73 -3.51 13.19 2.03
CA ALA A 73 -2.64 13.54 0.91
C ALA A 73 -3.40 13.38 -0.41
N SER A 74 -2.88 14.00 -1.47
CA SER A 74 -3.49 13.91 -2.81
C SER A 74 -2.43 14.07 -3.89
N LEU A 75 -2.82 13.88 -5.15
CA LEU A 75 -1.94 14.20 -6.30
C LEU A 75 -1.44 15.64 -6.26
N LYS A 76 -2.20 16.57 -5.66
CA LYS A 76 -1.82 17.99 -5.49
C LYS A 76 -0.74 18.20 -4.43
N SER A 77 -0.42 17.19 -3.63
CA SER A 77 0.71 17.23 -2.69
C SER A 77 2.07 17.21 -3.40
N PHE A 78 2.06 16.93 -4.71
CA PHE A 78 3.25 16.86 -5.55
C PHE A 78 3.20 17.92 -6.66
N ASP A 79 4.04 18.94 -6.61
CA ASP A 79 4.06 20.03 -7.60
C ASP A 79 4.42 19.56 -9.01
N TRP A 80 5.13 18.44 -9.13
CA TRP A 80 5.56 17.84 -10.40
C TRP A 80 4.47 16.98 -11.07
N VAL A 81 3.43 16.58 -10.35
CA VAL A 81 2.30 15.83 -10.89
C VAL A 81 1.35 16.76 -11.62
N LYS A 82 1.06 16.45 -12.90
CA LYS A 82 0.20 17.27 -13.76
C LYS A 82 -1.12 16.59 -14.14
N ARG A 83 -1.31 15.38 -13.65
CA ARG A 83 -2.52 14.59 -13.90
C ARG A 83 -3.49 14.68 -12.72
N ASP A 84 -4.75 14.40 -12.97
CA ASP A 84 -5.84 14.43 -11.99
C ASP A 84 -6.38 13.04 -11.65
N ASN A 85 -5.61 11.99 -11.96
CA ASN A 85 -5.96 10.60 -11.68
C ASN A 85 -4.71 9.76 -11.46
N GLY A 86 -4.83 8.67 -10.72
CA GLY A 86 -3.79 7.67 -10.52
C GLY A 86 -3.12 7.71 -9.13
N ALA A 87 -3.82 8.20 -8.11
CA ALA A 87 -3.42 8.08 -6.71
C ALA A 87 -3.73 6.65 -6.22
N TRP A 88 -2.79 5.71 -6.47
CA TRP A 88 -3.00 4.28 -6.24
C TRP A 88 -2.43 3.81 -4.90
N ALA A 89 -2.42 2.49 -4.67
CA ALA A 89 -2.08 1.84 -3.40
C ALA A 89 -0.77 2.36 -2.77
N GLU A 90 -0.89 3.12 -1.70
CA GLU A 90 0.20 3.72 -0.93
C GLU A 90 0.56 2.89 0.29
N GLN A 91 1.66 3.23 0.93
CA GLN A 91 1.99 2.76 2.27
C GLN A 91 2.64 3.87 3.10
N VAL A 92 2.29 3.94 4.38
CA VAL A 92 2.95 4.80 5.37
C VAL A 92 3.76 3.96 6.33
N VAL A 93 4.99 4.39 6.60
CA VAL A 93 5.86 3.81 7.63
C VAL A 93 6.42 4.90 8.53
N GLU A 94 6.65 4.54 9.80
CA GLU A 94 7.30 5.42 10.77
C GLU A 94 8.79 5.08 10.87
N ARG A 95 9.63 6.11 10.96
CA ARG A 95 11.03 5.99 11.35
C ARG A 95 11.51 7.24 12.07
N ASN A 96 12.03 7.07 13.28
CA ASN A 96 12.62 8.14 14.09
C ASN A 96 11.68 9.33 14.32
N GLY A 97 10.40 9.07 14.57
CA GLY A 97 9.37 10.08 14.81
C GLY A 97 8.88 10.81 13.56
N LYS A 98 9.28 10.36 12.38
CA LYS A 98 8.76 10.86 11.09
C LYS A 98 7.96 9.78 10.37
N PHE A 99 7.01 10.22 9.58
CA PHE A 99 6.10 9.36 8.82
C PHE A 99 6.36 9.58 7.33
N TYR A 100 6.63 8.49 6.62
CA TYR A 100 6.95 8.49 5.20
C TYR A 100 5.84 7.77 4.44
N MET A 101 5.16 8.49 3.55
CA MET A 101 4.08 7.97 2.73
C MET A 101 4.60 7.78 1.30
N TYR A 102 4.68 6.55 0.85
CA TYR A 102 5.11 6.19 -0.50
C TYR A 102 3.89 6.08 -1.39
N CYS A 103 3.80 6.99 -2.35
CA CYS A 103 2.61 7.22 -3.16
C CYS A 103 2.92 6.88 -4.62
N PRO A 104 2.37 5.79 -5.17
CA PRO A 104 2.46 5.56 -6.59
C PRO A 104 1.52 6.50 -7.32
N ILE A 105 2.01 7.08 -8.41
CA ILE A 105 1.23 7.92 -9.31
C ILE A 105 1.27 7.25 -10.68
N HIS A 106 0.16 6.66 -11.08
CA HIS A 106 0.07 5.87 -12.30
C HIS A 106 0.77 6.53 -13.50
N GLY A 107 1.78 5.85 -14.04
CA GLY A 107 2.59 6.33 -15.16
C GLY A 107 3.56 7.49 -14.85
N ASN A 108 3.72 7.85 -13.56
CA ASN A 108 4.68 8.87 -13.09
C ASN A 108 5.62 8.35 -11.99
N GLY A 109 5.62 7.03 -11.73
CA GLY A 109 6.46 6.41 -10.73
C GLY A 109 5.92 6.55 -9.31
N ILE A 110 6.79 6.42 -8.33
CA ILE A 110 6.48 6.46 -6.89
C ILE A 110 7.08 7.73 -6.29
N GLY A 111 6.24 8.59 -5.73
CA GLY A 111 6.63 9.73 -4.90
C GLY A 111 6.75 9.35 -3.44
N VAL A 112 7.37 10.21 -2.64
CA VAL A 112 7.39 10.10 -1.18
C VAL A 112 6.99 11.41 -0.55
N LEU A 113 6.10 11.36 0.42
CA LEU A 113 5.70 12.49 1.26
C LEU A 113 6.18 12.26 2.69
N VAL A 114 6.49 13.31 3.41
CA VAL A 114 7.00 13.25 4.79
C VAL A 114 6.15 14.12 5.70
N SER A 115 5.91 13.62 6.92
CA SER A 115 5.22 14.36 7.99
C SER A 115 5.87 14.09 9.35
N ASP A 116 5.71 15.01 10.29
CA ASP A 116 6.04 14.83 11.71
C ASP A 116 4.87 14.19 12.50
N SER A 117 3.77 13.88 11.83
CA SER A 117 2.57 13.31 12.44
C SER A 117 1.93 12.26 11.50
N PRO A 118 1.39 11.14 12.02
CA PRO A 118 0.68 10.18 11.20
C PRO A 118 -0.61 10.74 10.57
N TYR A 119 -1.10 11.86 11.07
CA TYR A 119 -2.26 12.58 10.54
C TYR A 119 -1.89 13.59 9.44
N GLY A 120 -0.59 13.75 9.14
CA GLY A 120 -0.12 14.79 8.25
C GLY A 120 0.07 16.15 8.99
N PRO A 121 0.23 17.27 8.27
CA PRO A 121 0.23 17.33 6.80
C PRO A 121 1.47 16.68 6.18
N PHE A 122 1.25 15.88 5.16
CA PHE A 122 2.31 15.25 4.38
C PHE A 122 2.81 16.20 3.29
N LYS A 123 4.14 16.33 3.13
CA LYS A 123 4.78 17.27 2.20
C LYS A 123 5.81 16.54 1.35
N ASP A 124 5.92 16.90 0.08
CA ASP A 124 6.94 16.40 -0.85
C ASP A 124 8.31 17.02 -0.54
N PRO A 125 9.30 16.23 -0.09
CA PRO A 125 10.64 16.75 0.19
C PRO A 125 11.53 16.80 -1.06
N LEU A 126 11.14 16.16 -2.17
CA LEU A 126 12.00 15.93 -3.33
C LEU A 126 11.67 16.81 -4.53
N GLY A 127 10.40 17.17 -4.71
CA GLY A 127 9.93 17.86 -5.91
C GLY A 127 10.05 17.00 -7.20
N LYS A 128 10.16 15.68 -7.03
CA LYS A 128 10.28 14.69 -8.11
C LYS A 128 9.96 13.29 -7.61
N PRO A 129 9.71 12.30 -8.49
CA PRO A 129 9.57 10.91 -8.06
C PRO A 129 10.81 10.41 -7.32
N LEU A 130 10.61 9.58 -6.29
CA LEU A 130 11.68 8.78 -5.67
C LEU A 130 12.16 7.69 -6.63
N VAL A 131 11.21 6.99 -7.25
CA VAL A 131 11.44 5.99 -8.29
C VAL A 131 10.58 6.30 -9.50
N TRP A 132 11.14 6.20 -10.69
CA TRP A 132 10.39 6.25 -11.94
C TRP A 132 11.12 5.52 -13.05
N GLN A 133 10.65 4.34 -13.39
CA GLN A 133 11.08 3.56 -14.55
C GLN A 133 10.24 3.97 -15.76
N LYS A 134 10.61 5.05 -16.42
CA LYS A 134 9.81 5.75 -17.46
C LYS A 134 9.28 4.86 -18.60
N GLU A 135 9.92 3.74 -18.84
CA GLU A 135 9.57 2.78 -19.87
C GLU A 135 8.53 1.74 -19.38
N HIS A 136 8.19 1.80 -18.09
CA HIS A 136 7.23 0.92 -17.43
C HIS A 136 6.11 1.74 -16.80
N TRP A 137 4.92 1.17 -16.76
CA TRP A 137 3.79 1.77 -16.04
C TRP A 137 3.65 1.21 -14.62
N ASP A 138 4.36 0.13 -14.36
CA ASP A 138 4.21 -0.78 -13.23
C ASP A 138 5.02 -0.37 -11.98
N ASP A 139 5.45 0.87 -11.88
CA ASP A 139 5.93 1.45 -10.61
C ASP A 139 4.73 1.77 -9.70
N ILE A 140 4.10 0.72 -9.15
CA ILE A 140 2.90 0.79 -8.31
C ILE A 140 3.05 -0.08 -7.07
N ASP A 141 2.15 0.10 -6.10
CA ASP A 141 1.98 -0.74 -4.92
C ASP A 141 3.27 -0.86 -4.07
N PRO A 142 3.91 0.24 -3.66
CA PRO A 142 5.10 0.16 -2.85
C PRO A 142 4.81 -0.41 -1.45
N THR A 143 5.69 -1.31 -1.00
CA THR A 143 5.75 -1.74 0.40
C THR A 143 7.15 -1.51 0.94
N VAL A 144 7.23 -0.90 2.11
CA VAL A 144 8.50 -0.64 2.78
C VAL A 144 8.61 -1.47 4.04
N PHE A 145 9.71 -2.18 4.15
CA PHE A 145 10.06 -2.99 5.31
C PHE A 145 11.39 -2.50 5.89
N ILE A 146 11.41 -2.23 7.19
CA ILE A 146 12.62 -1.89 7.94
C ILE A 146 13.03 -3.11 8.73
N ASP A 147 14.20 -3.68 8.41
CA ASP A 147 14.68 -4.88 9.09
C ASP A 147 15.31 -4.54 10.46
N GLU A 148 15.58 -5.56 11.25
CA GLU A 148 16.13 -5.44 12.63
C GLU A 148 17.50 -4.76 12.68
N ASP A 149 18.27 -4.82 11.58
CA ASP A 149 19.54 -4.11 11.44
C ASP A 149 19.38 -2.63 11.06
N GLY A 150 18.13 -2.17 10.89
CA GLY A 150 17.79 -0.81 10.49
C GLY A 150 17.84 -0.56 8.99
N GLN A 151 18.17 -1.55 8.16
CA GLN A 151 18.12 -1.40 6.71
C GLN A 151 16.65 -1.42 6.25
N ALA A 152 16.26 -0.36 5.54
CA ALA A 152 14.95 -0.28 4.91
C ALA A 152 15.02 -0.75 3.45
N TYR A 153 14.01 -1.48 3.04
CA TYR A 153 13.81 -1.95 1.68
C TYR A 153 12.46 -1.50 1.17
N MET A 154 12.37 -1.05 -0.06
CA MET A 154 11.10 -0.80 -0.74
C MET A 154 10.95 -1.81 -1.87
N TYR A 155 9.84 -2.55 -1.86
CA TYR A 155 9.41 -3.47 -2.92
C TYR A 155 8.20 -2.89 -3.61
N TRP A 156 8.00 -3.19 -4.92
CA TRP A 156 6.84 -2.73 -5.69
C TRP A 156 6.69 -3.48 -7.02
N GLY A 157 5.56 -3.30 -7.70
CA GLY A 157 5.41 -3.61 -9.13
C GLY A 157 4.32 -4.61 -9.50
N ASN A 158 3.98 -4.63 -10.79
CA ASN A 158 2.95 -5.47 -11.45
C ASN A 158 3.32 -5.71 -12.94
N PRO A 159 3.41 -6.94 -13.46
CA PRO A 159 3.48 -8.21 -12.72
C PRO A 159 4.89 -8.56 -12.24
N ASN A 160 5.84 -7.67 -12.46
CA ASN A 160 7.19 -7.83 -11.98
C ASN A 160 7.31 -7.25 -10.57
N CYS A 161 8.16 -7.84 -9.76
CA CYS A 161 8.48 -7.30 -8.46
C CYS A 161 9.91 -6.73 -8.48
N TYR A 162 10.03 -5.48 -8.07
CA TYR A 162 11.29 -4.75 -7.96
C TYR A 162 11.59 -4.42 -6.51
N TYR A 163 12.84 -4.12 -6.20
CA TYR A 163 13.21 -3.54 -4.92
C TYR A 163 14.43 -2.63 -5.00
N VAL A 164 14.54 -1.76 -4.01
CA VAL A 164 15.72 -0.96 -3.70
C VAL A 164 16.03 -1.01 -2.21
N LYS A 165 17.28 -0.71 -1.87
CA LYS A 165 17.67 -0.38 -0.49
C LYS A 165 17.49 1.11 -0.29
N LEU A 166 16.57 1.49 0.57
CA LEU A 166 16.43 2.89 0.98
C LEU A 166 17.60 3.30 1.86
N ASN A 167 18.05 4.54 1.70
CA ASN A 167 18.99 5.15 2.61
C ASN A 167 18.32 5.50 3.95
N GLU A 168 19.11 5.86 4.94
CA GLU A 168 18.63 6.17 6.28
C GLU A 168 17.62 7.34 6.29
N ASP A 169 17.71 8.25 5.33
CA ASP A 169 16.80 9.38 5.14
C ASP A 169 15.39 8.98 4.68
N MET A 170 15.19 7.73 4.25
CA MET A 170 13.92 7.17 3.74
C MET A 170 13.38 7.84 2.48
N ILE A 171 14.08 8.83 1.92
CA ILE A 171 13.67 9.60 0.73
C ILE A 171 14.68 9.50 -0.42
N SER A 172 15.64 8.63 -0.29
CA SER A 172 16.61 8.28 -1.33
C SER A 172 16.97 6.79 -1.25
N TYR A 173 17.60 6.26 -2.28
CA TYR A 173 18.10 4.88 -2.29
C TYR A 173 19.49 4.77 -2.89
N SER A 174 20.19 3.69 -2.58
CA SER A 174 21.54 3.38 -3.08
C SER A 174 21.53 2.14 -3.96
N GLY A 175 22.38 2.16 -4.98
CA GLY A 175 22.50 1.08 -5.95
C GLY A 175 21.46 1.14 -7.06
N ASP A 176 21.33 0.04 -7.78
CA ASP A 176 20.41 -0.10 -8.90
C ASP A 176 19.04 -0.59 -8.42
N ILE A 177 17.99 -0.31 -9.21
CA ILE A 177 16.69 -0.98 -9.07
C ILE A 177 16.88 -2.45 -9.45
N VAL A 178 16.56 -3.33 -8.52
CA VAL A 178 16.71 -4.77 -8.73
C VAL A 178 15.35 -5.38 -9.02
N LYS A 179 15.23 -5.99 -10.20
CA LYS A 179 14.08 -6.86 -10.52
C LYS A 179 14.31 -8.22 -9.89
N LEU A 180 13.35 -8.77 -9.16
CA LEU A 180 13.41 -10.14 -8.69
C LEU A 180 13.48 -11.09 -9.88
N LYS A 181 14.43 -12.03 -9.83
CA LYS A 181 14.62 -13.03 -10.91
C LYS A 181 13.43 -13.95 -11.01
N GLU A 182 12.87 -14.30 -9.87
CA GLU A 182 11.69 -15.17 -9.75
C GLU A 182 10.75 -14.50 -8.75
N THR A 183 9.51 -14.33 -9.14
CA THR A 183 8.40 -13.97 -8.25
C THR A 183 7.72 -15.24 -7.75
N PRO A 184 7.04 -15.20 -6.60
CA PRO A 184 6.20 -16.32 -6.20
C PRO A 184 5.20 -16.71 -7.31
N GLU A 185 4.84 -18.00 -7.35
CA GLU A 185 3.84 -18.47 -8.30
C GLU A 185 2.53 -17.68 -8.15
N HIS A 186 1.96 -17.25 -9.26
CA HIS A 186 0.75 -16.41 -9.31
C HIS A 186 0.90 -15.00 -8.75
N TYR A 187 2.11 -14.50 -8.50
CA TYR A 187 2.29 -13.09 -8.17
C TYR A 187 1.73 -12.20 -9.27
N GLN A 188 0.92 -11.23 -8.89
CA GLN A 188 0.42 -10.20 -9.80
C GLN A 188 0.87 -8.81 -9.37
N GLU A 189 0.51 -8.38 -8.15
CA GLU A 189 0.73 -7.04 -7.65
C GLU A 189 0.54 -6.96 -6.13
N GLY A 190 0.55 -5.75 -5.56
CA GLY A 190 0.25 -5.51 -4.16
C GLY A 190 1.19 -6.22 -3.20
N PRO A 191 2.54 -6.17 -3.39
CA PRO A 191 3.44 -6.83 -2.47
C PRO A 191 3.33 -6.20 -1.09
N TRP A 192 3.25 -7.05 -0.06
CA TRP A 192 3.32 -6.63 1.34
C TRP A 192 4.37 -7.46 2.06
N PHE A 193 5.52 -6.84 2.35
CA PHE A 193 6.64 -7.53 2.97
C PHE A 193 6.62 -7.34 4.49
N TYR A 194 6.75 -8.42 5.24
CA TYR A 194 6.78 -8.37 6.70
C TYR A 194 7.58 -9.52 7.31
N LYS A 195 7.94 -9.36 8.59
CA LYS A 195 8.62 -10.39 9.38
C LYS A 195 7.73 -10.81 10.55
N ARG A 196 7.61 -12.11 10.76
CA ARG A 196 6.88 -12.68 11.89
C ARG A 196 7.57 -13.93 12.40
N ASN A 197 7.79 -14.02 13.71
CA ASN A 197 8.43 -15.18 14.37
C ASN A 197 9.77 -15.57 13.72
N GLY A 198 10.59 -14.60 13.32
CA GLY A 198 11.90 -14.82 12.71
C GLY A 198 11.86 -15.24 11.22
N HIS A 199 10.69 -15.32 10.61
CA HIS A 199 10.51 -15.63 9.19
C HIS A 199 10.06 -14.39 8.42
N TYR A 200 10.54 -14.24 7.20
CA TYR A 200 10.12 -13.21 6.27
C TYR A 200 8.99 -13.73 5.40
N TYR A 201 8.04 -12.87 5.12
CA TYR A 201 6.88 -13.17 4.30
C TYR A 201 6.66 -12.08 3.26
N LEU A 202 6.26 -12.48 2.08
CA LEU A 202 5.75 -11.61 1.03
C LEU A 202 4.30 -12.03 0.75
N ALA A 203 3.34 -11.24 1.23
CA ALA A 203 1.95 -11.37 0.81
C ALA A 203 1.73 -10.56 -0.46
N PHE A 204 0.81 -10.96 -1.32
CA PHE A 204 0.57 -10.30 -2.61
C PHE A 204 -0.82 -10.61 -3.15
N ALA A 205 -1.32 -9.78 -4.05
CA ALA A 205 -2.47 -10.11 -4.86
C ALA A 205 -2.06 -11.15 -5.91
N SER A 206 -2.74 -12.29 -5.93
CA SER A 206 -2.47 -13.36 -6.88
C SER A 206 -3.38 -13.25 -8.10
N THR A 207 -2.85 -13.70 -9.23
CA THR A 207 -3.63 -13.77 -10.48
C THR A 207 -4.77 -14.74 -10.41
N CYS A 208 -5.78 -14.43 -11.22
CA CYS A 208 -6.94 -15.24 -11.52
C CYS A 208 -6.61 -16.75 -11.75
N CYS A 209 -7.40 -17.71 -11.57
CA CYS A 209 -8.80 -17.67 -11.18
C CYS A 209 -9.07 -18.82 -10.23
N PRO A 210 -9.59 -18.55 -9.07
CA PRO A 210 -10.04 -17.26 -8.57
C PRO A 210 -8.91 -16.35 -8.13
N GLU A 211 -9.12 -15.05 -8.21
CA GLU A 211 -8.26 -14.07 -7.56
C GLU A 211 -8.22 -14.29 -6.05
N GLY A 212 -7.09 -14.04 -5.46
CA GLY A 212 -6.90 -14.24 -4.03
C GLY A 212 -5.65 -13.57 -3.50
N ILE A 213 -5.35 -13.83 -2.24
CA ILE A 213 -4.11 -13.40 -1.61
C ILE A 213 -3.16 -14.59 -1.58
N GLY A 214 -1.99 -14.43 -2.21
CA GLY A 214 -0.88 -15.35 -2.10
C GLY A 214 0.11 -14.91 -1.04
N TYR A 215 0.98 -15.84 -0.63
CA TYR A 215 2.13 -15.50 0.22
C TYR A 215 3.30 -16.48 -0.03
N ALA A 216 4.50 -16.03 0.20
CA ALA A 216 5.74 -16.80 0.13
C ALA A 216 6.61 -16.49 1.35
#